data_ee96411527873424fa664caf6de31d49
#
_entry.id   ee96411527873424fa664caf6de31d49
#
_cell.length_a   1.000
_cell.length_b   1.000
_cell.length_c   1.000
_cell.angle_alpha   90.00
_cell.angle_beta   90.00
_cell.angle_gamma   90.00
#
_symmetry.space_group_name_H-M   'P 1'
#
loop_
_entity.id
_entity.type
_entity.pdbx_description
1 polymer ?
#
loop_
_entity_poly.entity_id
_entity_poly.type
_entity_poly.pdbx_seq_one_letter_code
_entity_poly.pdbx_strand_id
1 'polypeptide(L)'
;AYDSDYMVAIEDAVMLGCDAVNLSLGSGNAGFTTPDAKYQSILDKLAETDTVVSISAGNSSSWPENSVNGTGALYLDDVNFATGGSPGSYKNSFGVASVDNSGTTGYSFSYGEGAKVFYTDTADSGYTNKAFATLDTSADGSGTEYEYVYFENTGADADGNSLLTDYADVVSGKIAFVFRGTSSFYQKHMAVAAAGAAGAVVCNNQAGVIRMDLSDSTATIPCISILQTEAADIKAASTPVYAEDGTTVLYYTGKLTVSGKMSTSTGSSGSYTMSDFSSWGVPSDLSMKPEITAPGGNIYSVNGAVAGGQAYEVMSGTSMAAPQVAGMAALVAQYIRENGLKEKTGVSVRHLAQSLLMSTAEPVYDASTKSWYSILRQGAGLANVSNAIHAESYVLVNGQPDGKVKVELGDDPDRTGVYSADFTLNNLTDEAIEYTLSADVFTQAPVSSEGVLYLLPKTVSMAANVVWTVDGKVLTAPSELTAYDFDKDGDTDADDAQ
;
A
#
# COMPACT_ATOMS: atom_id res chain seq x y z
N ALA A 1 13.02 18.09 -3.94
CA ALA A 1 12.16 19.28 -3.79
C ALA A 1 12.15 19.69 -2.32
N TYR A 2 12.18 20.98 -2.06
CA TYR A 2 12.03 21.50 -0.70
C TYR A 2 10.54 21.74 -0.40
N ASP A 3 10.16 21.74 0.88
CA ASP A 3 8.78 21.98 1.31
C ASP A 3 8.19 23.25 0.69
N SER A 4 9.00 24.31 0.55
CA SER A 4 8.60 25.55 -0.09
C SER A 4 8.17 25.38 -1.55
N ASP A 5 8.78 24.46 -2.29
CA ASP A 5 8.56 24.32 -3.72
C ASP A 5 7.17 23.72 -3.99
N TYR A 6 6.82 22.65 -3.27
CA TYR A 6 5.52 22.03 -3.46
C TYR A 6 4.39 22.78 -2.77
N MET A 7 4.67 23.59 -1.75
CA MET A 7 3.68 24.52 -1.19
C MET A 7 3.22 25.55 -2.23
N VAL A 8 4.16 26.12 -3.00
CA VAL A 8 3.84 27.02 -4.11
C VAL A 8 3.09 26.28 -5.22
N ALA A 9 3.53 25.07 -5.56
CA ALA A 9 2.86 24.27 -6.59
C ALA A 9 1.41 23.92 -6.23
N ILE A 10 1.11 23.70 -4.95
CA ILE A 10 -0.27 23.50 -4.47
C ILE A 10 -1.10 24.77 -4.68
N GLU A 11 -0.57 25.93 -4.30
CA GLU A 11 -1.26 27.23 -4.49
C GLU A 11 -1.53 27.47 -5.97
N ASP A 12 -0.54 27.25 -6.84
CA ASP A 12 -0.69 27.38 -8.30
C ASP A 12 -1.78 26.44 -8.83
N ALA A 13 -1.82 25.19 -8.37
CA ALA A 13 -2.82 24.22 -8.78
C ALA A 13 -4.25 24.65 -8.42
N VAL A 14 -4.44 25.22 -7.23
CA VAL A 14 -5.73 25.79 -6.80
C VAL A 14 -6.10 27.00 -7.65
N MET A 15 -5.15 27.90 -7.91
CA MET A 15 -5.38 29.09 -8.75
C MET A 15 -5.73 28.72 -10.20
N LEU A 16 -5.17 27.61 -10.70
CA LEU A 16 -5.48 27.07 -12.02
C LEU A 16 -6.83 26.33 -12.05
N GLY A 17 -7.47 26.09 -10.91
CA GLY A 17 -8.74 25.39 -10.80
C GLY A 17 -8.61 23.89 -10.99
N CYS A 18 -7.50 23.29 -10.57
CA CYS A 18 -7.31 21.84 -10.61
C CYS A 18 -8.28 21.13 -9.66
N ASP A 19 -8.91 20.05 -10.12
CA ASP A 19 -9.85 19.25 -9.34
C ASP A 19 -9.15 18.40 -8.27
N ALA A 20 -7.95 17.94 -8.60
CA ALA A 20 -7.15 17.13 -7.70
C ALA A 20 -5.66 17.46 -7.81
N VAL A 21 -4.98 17.33 -6.69
CA VAL A 21 -3.50 17.41 -6.59
C VAL A 21 -2.99 16.11 -6.00
N ASN A 22 -1.93 15.57 -6.60
CA ASN A 22 -1.23 14.40 -6.08
C ASN A 22 0.10 14.80 -5.44
N LEU A 23 0.32 14.33 -4.21
CA LEU A 23 1.58 14.47 -3.48
C LEU A 23 2.14 13.08 -3.14
N SER A 24 2.90 12.51 -4.08
CA SER A 24 3.62 11.24 -3.89
C SER A 24 4.98 11.47 -3.21
N LEU A 25 4.95 12.13 -2.06
CA LEU A 25 6.14 12.52 -1.30
C LEU A 25 5.85 12.50 0.19
N GLY A 26 6.91 12.55 0.99
CA GLY A 26 6.79 12.67 2.44
C GLY A 26 7.99 12.09 3.19
N SER A 27 8.01 12.35 4.48
CA SER A 27 8.96 11.73 5.42
C SER A 27 8.30 10.51 6.04
N GLY A 28 9.02 9.39 6.11
CA GLY A 28 8.54 8.19 6.81
C GLY A 28 8.56 8.33 8.32
N ASN A 29 7.79 7.47 9.02
CA ASN A 29 7.76 7.40 10.49
C ASN A 29 7.53 8.76 11.18
N ALA A 30 6.60 9.55 10.66
CA ALA A 30 6.29 10.88 11.17
C ALA A 30 5.06 10.92 12.11
N GLY A 31 4.47 9.76 12.43
CA GLY A 31 3.21 9.67 13.16
C GLY A 31 3.20 10.38 14.51
N PHE A 32 4.31 10.39 15.26
CA PHE A 32 4.41 11.09 16.54
C PHE A 32 5.04 12.47 16.44
N THR A 33 5.40 12.94 15.25
CA THR A 33 5.95 14.28 15.09
C THR A 33 4.84 15.32 15.02
N THR A 34 5.08 16.47 15.63
CA THR A 34 4.16 17.62 15.51
C THR A 34 4.13 18.08 14.05
N PRO A 35 2.96 18.24 13.43
CA PRO A 35 2.84 18.78 12.09
C PRO A 35 3.53 20.13 11.95
N ASP A 36 4.19 20.37 10.81
CA ASP A 36 4.68 21.71 10.47
C ASP A 36 3.49 22.67 10.34
N ALA A 37 3.50 23.74 11.14
CA ALA A 37 2.37 24.66 11.24
C ALA A 37 2.07 25.39 9.93
N LYS A 38 3.09 25.66 9.10
CA LYS A 38 2.90 26.34 7.81
C LYS A 38 2.26 25.38 6.82
N TYR A 39 2.73 24.15 6.80
CA TYR A 39 2.17 23.13 5.94
C TYR A 39 0.73 22.81 6.32
N GLN A 40 0.46 22.64 7.61
CA GLN A 40 -0.91 22.44 8.11
C GLN A 40 -1.84 23.61 7.71
N SER A 41 -1.35 24.87 7.82
CA SER A 41 -2.13 26.03 7.41
C SER A 41 -2.49 26.06 5.92
N ILE A 42 -1.65 25.49 5.05
CA ILE A 42 -1.96 25.35 3.62
C ILE A 42 -3.04 24.28 3.41
N LEU A 43 -2.91 23.13 4.08
CA LEU A 43 -3.92 22.08 4.01
C LEU A 43 -5.27 22.55 4.57
N ASP A 44 -5.26 23.38 5.62
CA ASP A 44 -6.49 23.96 6.19
C ASP A 44 -7.18 24.89 5.18
N LYS A 45 -6.42 25.70 4.45
CA LYS A 45 -6.97 26.55 3.37
C LYS A 45 -7.45 25.75 2.18
N LEU A 46 -6.76 24.66 1.85
CA LEU A 46 -7.20 23.74 0.80
C LEU A 46 -8.54 23.09 1.11
N ALA A 47 -8.82 22.83 2.39
CA ALA A 47 -10.11 22.29 2.82
C ALA A 47 -11.29 23.23 2.51
N GLU A 48 -11.04 24.53 2.33
CA GLU A 48 -12.03 25.53 1.93
C GLU A 48 -12.25 25.60 0.41
N THR A 49 -11.49 24.84 -0.37
CA THR A 49 -11.56 24.81 -1.85
C THR A 49 -12.27 23.58 -2.37
N ASP A 50 -12.53 23.53 -3.68
CA ASP A 50 -13.08 22.36 -4.36
C ASP A 50 -12.00 21.30 -4.75
N THR A 51 -10.71 21.55 -4.42
CA THR A 51 -9.59 20.70 -4.84
C THR A 51 -9.32 19.57 -3.83
N VAL A 52 -9.33 18.33 -4.28
CA VAL A 52 -8.92 17.16 -3.47
C VAL A 52 -7.41 17.05 -3.48
N VAL A 53 -6.78 16.89 -2.30
CA VAL A 53 -5.33 16.69 -2.19
C VAL A 53 -5.03 15.28 -1.72
N SER A 54 -4.68 14.43 -2.67
CA SER A 54 -4.31 13.03 -2.43
C SER A 54 -2.83 12.92 -2.05
N ILE A 55 -2.53 12.34 -0.91
CA ILE A 55 -1.19 12.27 -0.36
C ILE A 55 -0.84 10.85 0.05
N SER A 56 0.35 10.39 -0.31
CA SER A 56 0.83 9.07 0.11
C SER A 56 0.92 8.92 1.63
N ALA A 57 0.39 7.81 2.19
CA ALA A 57 0.40 7.56 3.63
C ALA A 57 1.78 7.24 4.21
N GLY A 58 2.74 6.84 3.36
CA GLY A 58 4.09 6.44 3.75
C GLY A 58 4.36 4.96 3.52
N ASN A 59 5.65 4.60 3.47
CA ASN A 59 6.13 3.26 3.15
C ASN A 59 6.91 2.64 4.32
N SER A 60 6.54 2.94 5.54
CA SER A 60 7.14 2.43 6.76
C SER A 60 6.12 1.59 7.51
N SER A 61 6.15 0.28 7.29
CA SER A 61 5.23 -0.64 7.96
C SER A 61 5.52 -0.82 9.45
N SER A 62 6.74 -0.48 9.88
CA SER A 62 7.19 -0.62 11.25
C SER A 62 8.22 0.45 11.62
N TRP A 63 8.40 0.68 12.91
CA TRP A 63 9.47 1.53 13.43
C TRP A 63 10.80 0.76 13.36
N PRO A 64 11.86 1.36 12.78
CA PRO A 64 13.20 0.76 12.85
C PRO A 64 13.74 0.88 14.28
N GLU A 65 14.57 -0.09 14.69
CA GLU A 65 15.23 -0.09 16.01
C GLU A 65 16.01 1.20 16.31
N ASN A 66 16.54 1.83 15.27
CA ASN A 66 17.22 3.12 15.35
C ASN A 66 16.54 4.10 14.42
N SER A 67 15.46 4.71 14.87
CA SER A 67 14.79 5.77 14.12
C SER A 67 15.74 6.94 13.87
N VAL A 68 15.86 7.36 12.61
CA VAL A 68 16.62 8.57 12.22
C VAL A 68 16.10 9.86 12.90
N ASN A 69 14.89 9.83 13.44
CA ASN A 69 14.30 10.93 14.20
C ASN A 69 14.67 10.89 15.68
N GLY A 70 15.58 10.02 16.11
CA GLY A 70 16.09 9.97 17.49
C GLY A 70 15.11 9.45 18.53
N THR A 71 13.97 8.92 18.12
CA THR A 71 12.95 8.39 19.04
C THR A 71 13.35 7.04 19.67
N GLY A 72 14.45 6.44 19.19
CA GLY A 72 14.94 5.15 19.70
C GLY A 72 13.92 4.01 19.46
N ALA A 73 14.19 2.85 20.04
CA ALA A 73 13.19 1.82 20.16
C ALA A 73 12.07 2.36 21.08
N LEU A 74 10.93 2.68 20.51
CA LEU A 74 9.77 2.94 21.32
C LEU A 74 9.44 1.66 22.05
N TYR A 75 9.27 1.73 23.37
CA TYR A 75 8.75 0.63 24.18
C TYR A 75 7.26 0.41 23.85
N LEU A 76 6.95 0.21 22.56
CA LEU A 76 5.63 -0.11 22.08
C LEU A 76 5.61 -1.60 21.79
N ASP A 77 4.64 -2.28 22.36
CA ASP A 77 4.35 -3.66 22.01
C ASP A 77 3.87 -3.80 20.56
N ASP A 78 3.41 -2.70 19.95
CA ASP A 78 3.03 -2.62 18.54
C ASP A 78 3.98 -1.73 17.74
N VAL A 79 4.95 -2.35 17.10
CA VAL A 79 5.95 -1.67 16.25
C VAL A 79 5.39 -1.14 14.94
N ASN A 80 4.15 -1.48 14.62
CA ASN A 80 3.46 -1.05 13.38
C ASN A 80 2.59 0.19 13.60
N PHE A 81 2.39 0.61 14.83
CA PHE A 81 1.54 1.74 15.18
C PHE A 81 2.23 3.08 14.87
N ALA A 82 1.47 4.07 14.38
CA ALA A 82 1.92 5.45 14.14
C ALA A 82 3.13 5.59 13.18
N THR A 83 3.22 4.75 12.18
CA THR A 83 4.29 4.80 11.17
C THR A 83 3.98 5.71 9.99
N GLY A 84 2.82 6.38 10.01
CA GLY A 84 2.37 7.29 8.95
C GLY A 84 3.39 8.36 8.59
N GLY A 85 3.47 8.69 7.31
CA GLY A 85 4.36 9.71 6.78
C GLY A 85 3.76 11.12 6.85
N SER A 86 4.61 12.16 6.97
CA SER A 86 4.17 13.55 6.78
C SER A 86 4.36 13.97 5.33
N PRO A 87 3.42 14.72 4.68
CA PRO A 87 2.20 15.29 5.24
C PRO A 87 0.95 14.40 5.09
N GLY A 88 1.07 13.14 4.67
CA GLY A 88 -0.06 12.22 4.53
C GLY A 88 -0.87 12.02 5.82
N SER A 89 -0.19 12.11 6.97
CA SER A 89 -0.80 12.03 8.30
C SER A 89 -1.37 13.36 8.83
N TYR A 90 -1.19 14.48 8.11
CA TYR A 90 -1.69 15.78 8.58
C TYR A 90 -3.21 15.89 8.45
N LYS A 91 -3.83 16.70 9.33
CA LYS A 91 -5.23 17.03 9.22
C LYS A 91 -5.51 17.68 7.86
N ASN A 92 -6.69 17.43 7.30
CA ASN A 92 -7.12 17.90 5.99
C ASN A 92 -6.32 17.36 4.77
N SER A 93 -5.31 16.49 4.96
CA SER A 93 -4.80 15.66 3.88
C SER A 93 -5.77 14.51 3.56
N PHE A 94 -5.80 14.04 2.33
CA PHE A 94 -6.48 12.80 1.97
C PHE A 94 -5.41 11.70 1.82
N GLY A 95 -5.10 11.05 2.95
CA GLY A 95 -4.01 10.08 3.07
C GLY A 95 -4.38 8.74 2.42
N VAL A 96 -3.50 8.26 1.54
CA VAL A 96 -3.76 7.06 0.73
C VAL A 96 -2.80 5.94 1.08
N ALA A 97 -3.35 4.82 1.54
CA ALA A 97 -2.64 3.57 1.78
C ALA A 97 -2.52 2.73 0.50
N SER A 98 -1.75 1.65 0.56
CA SER A 98 -1.44 0.80 -0.58
C SER A 98 -1.91 -0.64 -0.38
N VAL A 99 -2.59 -1.19 -1.41
CA VAL A 99 -2.72 -2.63 -1.64
C VAL A 99 -1.82 -3.06 -2.78
N ASP A 100 -1.45 -4.33 -2.82
CA ASP A 100 -0.77 -4.91 -3.95
C ASP A 100 -1.75 -5.06 -5.11
N ASN A 101 -1.28 -4.75 -6.31
CA ASN A 101 -2.08 -4.93 -7.52
C ASN A 101 -2.42 -6.42 -7.68
N SER A 102 -3.65 -6.72 -8.06
CA SER A 102 -4.11 -8.08 -8.33
C SER A 102 -3.44 -8.74 -9.55
N GLY A 103 -2.72 -7.95 -10.36
CA GLY A 103 -1.90 -8.42 -11.47
C GLY A 103 -0.55 -7.73 -11.50
N THR A 104 0.46 -8.43 -12.00
CA THR A 104 1.80 -7.89 -12.20
C THR A 104 2.13 -7.92 -13.69
N THR A 105 2.58 -6.79 -14.24
CA THR A 105 3.14 -6.72 -15.60
C THR A 105 4.60 -6.31 -15.50
N GLY A 106 5.49 -7.04 -16.16
CA GLY A 106 6.91 -6.75 -16.13
C GLY A 106 7.74 -7.83 -16.82
N TYR A 107 9.04 -7.63 -16.77
CA TYR A 107 9.97 -8.70 -17.11
C TYR A 107 9.97 -9.75 -16.00
N SER A 108 10.11 -11.00 -16.40
CA SER A 108 10.08 -12.13 -15.47
C SER A 108 11.03 -13.23 -15.95
N PHE A 109 11.42 -14.08 -15.05
CA PHE A 109 11.94 -15.40 -15.37
C PHE A 109 10.98 -16.47 -14.84
N SER A 110 11.04 -17.66 -15.42
CA SER A 110 10.29 -18.80 -14.94
C SER A 110 11.20 -19.91 -14.42
N TYR A 111 10.72 -20.71 -13.45
CA TYR A 111 11.45 -21.83 -12.89
C TYR A 111 10.48 -23.00 -12.61
N GLY A 112 11.02 -24.19 -12.38
CA GLY A 112 10.24 -25.38 -12.08
C GLY A 112 9.21 -25.69 -13.18
N GLU A 113 7.94 -25.85 -12.83
CA GLU A 113 6.84 -26.13 -13.77
C GLU A 113 6.29 -24.86 -14.46
N GLY A 114 7.09 -23.80 -14.55
CA GLY A 114 6.72 -22.54 -15.21
C GLY A 114 6.21 -21.45 -14.26
N ALA A 115 6.49 -21.57 -12.96
CA ALA A 115 6.25 -20.52 -12.00
C ALA A 115 7.03 -19.25 -12.39
N LYS A 116 6.37 -18.08 -12.42
CA LYS A 116 6.96 -16.81 -12.84
C LYS A 116 7.36 -15.97 -11.65
N VAL A 117 8.53 -15.36 -11.77
CA VAL A 117 9.05 -14.37 -10.82
C VAL A 117 9.24 -13.06 -11.56
N PHE A 118 8.55 -12.03 -11.13
CA PHE A 118 8.74 -10.66 -11.59
C PHE A 118 9.82 -10.00 -10.74
N TYR A 119 10.79 -9.35 -11.37
CA TYR A 119 11.95 -8.84 -10.68
C TYR A 119 12.12 -7.32 -10.83
N THR A 120 12.90 -6.73 -9.93
CA THR A 120 13.36 -5.34 -10.06
C THR A 120 14.75 -5.33 -10.67
N ASP A 121 14.88 -4.70 -11.84
CA ASP A 121 16.16 -4.60 -12.56
C ASP A 121 16.92 -3.34 -12.12
N THR A 122 18.23 -3.44 -11.96
CA THR A 122 19.10 -2.30 -11.66
C THR A 122 19.56 -1.54 -12.88
N ALA A 123 19.50 -2.13 -14.07
CA ALA A 123 19.87 -1.46 -15.31
C ALA A 123 19.04 -0.21 -15.59
N ASP A 124 17.81 -0.17 -15.12
CA ASP A 124 16.89 0.96 -15.25
C ASP A 124 17.34 2.19 -14.42
N SER A 125 18.26 2.01 -13.48
CA SER A 125 18.82 3.08 -12.64
C SER A 125 20.03 3.78 -13.28
N GLY A 126 20.42 3.42 -14.51
CA GLY A 126 21.51 4.05 -15.24
C GLY A 126 22.92 3.59 -14.82
N TYR A 127 23.03 2.44 -14.15
CA TYR A 127 24.32 1.82 -13.81
C TYR A 127 24.98 1.14 -15.01
N THR A 128 26.20 0.63 -14.84
CA THR A 128 27.00 0.02 -15.92
C THR A 128 26.56 -1.39 -16.31
N ASN A 129 25.74 -2.04 -15.49
CA ASN A 129 25.25 -3.40 -15.72
C ASN A 129 24.21 -3.45 -16.85
N LYS A 130 24.13 -4.60 -17.50
CA LYS A 130 23.11 -4.86 -18.53
C LYS A 130 21.77 -5.20 -17.89
N ALA A 131 20.67 -4.98 -18.61
CA ALA A 131 19.36 -5.43 -18.21
C ALA A 131 19.29 -6.98 -18.18
N PHE A 132 18.62 -7.54 -17.19
CA PHE A 132 18.53 -8.99 -17.01
C PHE A 132 17.81 -9.67 -18.18
N ALA A 133 16.84 -9.00 -18.80
CA ALA A 133 16.16 -9.46 -20.00
C ALA A 133 17.10 -9.70 -21.20
N THR A 134 18.32 -9.10 -21.21
CA THR A 134 19.32 -9.34 -22.26
C THR A 134 19.96 -10.72 -22.20
N LEU A 135 19.74 -11.47 -21.13
CA LEU A 135 20.12 -12.88 -21.03
C LEU A 135 19.26 -13.78 -21.92
N ASP A 136 18.11 -13.31 -22.36
CA ASP A 136 17.36 -14.01 -23.40
C ASP A 136 18.04 -13.80 -24.76
N THR A 137 18.64 -14.86 -25.27
CA THR A 137 19.32 -14.91 -26.58
C THR A 137 18.46 -15.58 -27.65
N SER A 138 17.23 -15.96 -27.33
CA SER A 138 16.29 -16.52 -28.30
C SER A 138 15.90 -15.50 -29.36
N ALA A 139 15.71 -15.94 -30.59
CA ALA A 139 15.42 -15.05 -31.72
C ALA A 139 14.05 -14.36 -31.63
N ASP A 140 13.12 -14.98 -30.89
CA ASP A 140 11.73 -14.52 -30.75
C ASP A 140 11.41 -14.00 -29.36
N GLY A 141 12.40 -13.94 -28.44
CA GLY A 141 12.21 -13.51 -27.06
C GLY A 141 11.39 -14.51 -26.22
N SER A 142 11.30 -15.78 -26.66
CA SER A 142 10.54 -16.82 -25.93
C SER A 142 11.24 -17.30 -24.66
N GLY A 143 12.54 -17.05 -24.54
CA GLY A 143 13.32 -17.30 -23.34
C GLY A 143 14.56 -18.17 -23.58
N THR A 144 15.56 -17.94 -22.75
CA THR A 144 16.80 -18.73 -22.72
C THR A 144 16.93 -19.39 -21.35
N GLU A 145 17.14 -20.72 -21.34
CA GLU A 145 17.32 -21.49 -20.10
C GLU A 145 18.74 -21.30 -19.57
N TYR A 146 18.85 -21.09 -18.26
CA TYR A 146 20.10 -21.04 -17.50
C TYR A 146 20.01 -22.00 -16.32
N GLU A 147 21.14 -22.65 -16.00
CA GLU A 147 21.32 -23.21 -14.67
C GLU A 147 21.53 -22.09 -13.65
N TYR A 148 21.11 -22.32 -12.42
CA TYR A 148 21.42 -21.40 -11.33
C TYR A 148 22.06 -22.09 -10.13
N VAL A 149 22.78 -21.30 -9.36
CA VAL A 149 23.34 -21.68 -8.05
C VAL A 149 22.79 -20.73 -7.01
N TYR A 150 22.15 -21.26 -6.00
CA TYR A 150 21.51 -20.51 -4.94
C TYR A 150 22.29 -20.70 -3.64
N PHE A 151 22.91 -19.62 -3.17
CA PHE A 151 23.64 -19.57 -1.91
C PHE A 151 22.78 -18.95 -0.81
N GLU A 152 22.90 -19.48 0.41
CA GLU A 152 22.25 -18.87 1.58
C GLU A 152 23.17 -17.82 2.27
N ASN A 153 24.13 -17.27 1.53
CA ASN A 153 25.03 -16.23 2.02
C ASN A 153 24.89 -14.94 1.19
N THR A 154 25.61 -13.92 1.61
CA THR A 154 25.54 -12.57 1.02
C THR A 154 26.40 -12.37 -0.23
N GLY A 155 27.09 -13.40 -0.71
CA GLY A 155 28.03 -13.34 -1.85
C GLY A 155 29.34 -12.62 -1.54
N ALA A 156 29.34 -11.63 -0.65
CA ALA A 156 30.51 -10.95 -0.12
C ALA A 156 30.36 -10.77 1.41
N ASP A 157 31.47 -10.71 2.13
CA ASP A 157 31.49 -10.39 3.55
C ASP A 157 31.32 -8.88 3.82
N ALA A 158 31.36 -8.44 5.07
CA ALA A 158 31.21 -7.04 5.45
C ALA A 158 32.33 -6.13 4.92
N ASP A 159 33.52 -6.69 4.68
CA ASP A 159 34.68 -5.98 4.15
C ASP A 159 34.72 -5.99 2.61
N GLY A 160 33.76 -6.68 1.98
CA GLY A 160 33.62 -6.80 0.52
C GLY A 160 34.42 -7.95 -0.09
N ASN A 161 35.02 -8.84 0.69
CA ASN A 161 35.70 -10.01 0.15
C ASN A 161 34.68 -11.02 -0.38
N SER A 162 34.96 -11.62 -1.52
CA SER A 162 34.06 -12.61 -2.12
C SER A 162 33.98 -13.89 -1.28
N LEU A 163 32.75 -14.30 -0.96
CA LEU A 163 32.42 -15.60 -0.39
C LEU A 163 32.24 -16.70 -1.46
N LEU A 164 32.41 -16.35 -2.75
CA LEU A 164 32.18 -17.22 -3.89
C LEU A 164 33.48 -17.69 -4.58
N THR A 165 34.64 -17.32 -4.04
CA THR A 165 35.95 -17.63 -4.66
C THR A 165 36.14 -19.13 -4.87
N ASP A 166 35.80 -19.95 -3.88
CA ASP A 166 35.95 -21.42 -3.93
C ASP A 166 34.86 -22.08 -4.78
N TYR A 167 33.87 -21.32 -5.23
CA TYR A 167 32.73 -21.79 -6.05
C TYR A 167 32.77 -21.25 -7.47
N ALA A 168 33.86 -20.62 -7.91
CA ALA A 168 33.95 -20.02 -9.26
C ALA A 168 33.64 -21.02 -10.38
N ASP A 169 34.14 -22.24 -10.28
CA ASP A 169 33.85 -23.30 -11.26
C ASP A 169 32.37 -23.72 -11.27
N VAL A 170 31.70 -23.63 -10.12
CA VAL A 170 30.28 -23.98 -9.96
C VAL A 170 29.39 -22.85 -10.52
N VAL A 171 29.81 -21.60 -10.33
CA VAL A 171 29.02 -20.39 -10.66
C VAL A 171 29.21 -19.97 -12.12
N SER A 172 30.38 -20.28 -12.73
CA SER A 172 30.74 -19.81 -14.07
C SER A 172 29.67 -20.10 -15.12
N GLY A 173 29.21 -19.05 -15.79
CA GLY A 173 28.19 -19.10 -16.85
C GLY A 173 26.74 -19.30 -16.34
N LYS A 174 26.53 -19.39 -15.04
CA LYS A 174 25.20 -19.60 -14.43
C LYS A 174 24.64 -18.33 -13.81
N ILE A 175 23.40 -18.37 -13.38
CA ILE A 175 22.79 -17.32 -12.56
C ILE A 175 23.09 -17.60 -11.09
N ALA A 176 23.66 -16.62 -10.38
CA ALA A 176 23.94 -16.78 -8.95
C ALA A 176 22.95 -16.00 -8.09
N PHE A 177 22.33 -16.70 -7.15
CA PHE A 177 21.46 -16.13 -6.12
C PHE A 177 22.27 -15.93 -4.84
N VAL A 178 22.18 -14.71 -4.29
CA VAL A 178 22.80 -14.33 -3.02
C VAL A 178 21.81 -13.48 -2.21
N PHE A 179 22.00 -13.35 -0.90
CA PHE A 179 21.09 -12.64 -0.04
C PHE A 179 21.49 -11.19 0.22
N ARG A 180 20.50 -10.35 0.42
CA ARG A 180 20.64 -9.07 1.13
C ARG A 180 21.24 -9.34 2.51
N GLY A 181 22.10 -8.45 3.02
CA GLY A 181 22.74 -8.61 4.35
C GLY A 181 23.81 -7.55 4.57
N THR A 182 24.89 -7.91 5.26
CA THR A 182 25.89 -6.97 5.77
C THR A 182 26.74 -6.26 4.71
N SER A 183 27.02 -6.91 3.56
CA SER A 183 27.75 -6.27 2.45
C SER A 183 26.86 -5.35 1.62
N SER A 184 27.44 -4.35 0.95
CA SER A 184 26.73 -3.49 0.03
C SER A 184 26.28 -4.23 -1.24
N PHE A 185 25.31 -3.70 -1.97
CA PHE A 185 24.80 -4.35 -3.18
C PHE A 185 25.86 -4.37 -4.30
N TYR A 186 26.66 -3.31 -4.44
CA TYR A 186 27.73 -3.29 -5.44
C TYR A 186 28.82 -4.34 -5.11
N GLN A 187 29.15 -4.59 -3.84
CA GLN A 187 30.09 -5.63 -3.44
C GLN A 187 29.58 -7.03 -3.79
N LYS A 188 28.30 -7.31 -3.54
CA LYS A 188 27.65 -8.56 -3.96
C LYS A 188 27.73 -8.75 -5.47
N HIS A 189 27.35 -7.70 -6.22
CA HIS A 189 27.38 -7.72 -7.68
C HIS A 189 28.80 -7.99 -8.22
N MET A 190 29.80 -7.33 -7.68
CA MET A 190 31.21 -7.54 -8.05
C MET A 190 31.69 -8.95 -7.68
N ALA A 191 31.34 -9.48 -6.52
CA ALA A 191 31.73 -10.82 -6.09
C ALA A 191 31.12 -11.91 -7.01
N VAL A 192 29.84 -11.76 -7.37
CA VAL A 192 29.15 -12.66 -8.29
C VAL A 192 29.75 -12.58 -9.70
N ALA A 193 30.08 -11.37 -10.18
CA ALA A 193 30.74 -11.18 -11.47
C ALA A 193 32.15 -11.79 -11.48
N ALA A 194 32.93 -11.60 -10.41
CA ALA A 194 34.28 -12.17 -10.31
C ALA A 194 34.27 -13.71 -10.27
N ALA A 195 33.20 -14.34 -9.80
CA ALA A 195 33.00 -15.79 -9.87
C ALA A 195 32.58 -16.27 -11.29
N GLY A 196 32.45 -15.36 -12.26
CA GLY A 196 32.13 -15.70 -13.67
C GLY A 196 30.66 -15.96 -13.94
N ALA A 197 29.74 -15.51 -13.08
CA ALA A 197 28.31 -15.69 -13.31
C ALA A 197 27.82 -14.95 -14.57
N ALA A 198 26.77 -15.48 -15.20
CA ALA A 198 26.05 -14.82 -16.29
C ALA A 198 25.17 -13.67 -15.77
N GLY A 199 24.67 -13.77 -14.55
CA GLY A 199 23.85 -12.75 -13.91
C GLY A 199 23.73 -12.97 -12.40
N ALA A 200 23.39 -11.91 -11.68
CA ALA A 200 23.22 -11.88 -10.24
C ALA A 200 21.75 -11.67 -9.86
N VAL A 201 21.28 -12.44 -8.89
CA VAL A 201 19.97 -12.25 -8.26
C VAL A 201 20.17 -12.04 -6.77
N VAL A 202 19.72 -10.89 -6.26
CA VAL A 202 19.79 -10.57 -4.83
C VAL A 202 18.42 -10.86 -4.21
N CYS A 203 18.37 -11.85 -3.34
CA CYS A 203 17.20 -12.24 -2.58
C CYS A 203 16.97 -11.26 -1.42
N ASN A 204 15.77 -10.70 -1.31
CA ASN A 204 15.43 -9.90 -0.14
C ASN A 204 15.31 -10.81 1.11
N ASN A 205 15.66 -10.26 2.25
CA ASN A 205 15.49 -10.89 3.57
C ASN A 205 14.47 -10.17 4.45
N GLN A 206 13.74 -9.24 3.86
CA GLN A 206 12.65 -8.48 4.49
C GLN A 206 11.48 -8.38 3.51
N ALA A 207 10.30 -8.04 4.01
CA ALA A 207 9.15 -7.75 3.17
C ALA A 207 9.39 -6.55 2.24
N GLY A 208 8.75 -6.57 1.08
CA GLY A 208 8.79 -5.49 0.09
C GLY A 208 9.95 -5.60 -0.91
N VAL A 209 10.02 -4.62 -1.79
CA VAL A 209 10.97 -4.54 -2.91
C VAL A 209 12.28 -3.90 -2.47
N ILE A 210 13.41 -4.35 -3.02
CA ILE A 210 14.71 -3.70 -2.78
C ILE A 210 15.02 -2.79 -3.97
N ARG A 211 15.38 -1.54 -3.69
CA ARG A 211 16.13 -0.68 -4.62
C ARG A 211 17.61 -0.80 -4.29
N MET A 212 18.36 -1.41 -5.20
CA MET A 212 19.78 -1.65 -5.01
C MET A 212 20.60 -0.48 -5.56
N ASP A 213 21.58 -0.01 -4.78
CA ASP A 213 22.57 0.94 -5.25
C ASP A 213 23.81 0.18 -5.78
N LEU A 214 24.07 0.32 -7.07
CA LEU A 214 25.24 -0.25 -7.78
C LEU A 214 26.19 0.84 -8.30
N SER A 215 26.10 2.08 -7.82
CA SER A 215 26.92 3.22 -8.31
C SER A 215 28.41 2.94 -8.28
N ASP A 216 28.90 2.20 -7.28
CA ASP A 216 30.31 1.84 -7.14
C ASP A 216 30.68 0.50 -7.79
N SER A 217 29.75 -0.15 -8.48
CA SER A 217 30.04 -1.38 -9.21
C SER A 217 30.66 -1.12 -10.56
N THR A 218 31.74 -1.83 -10.86
CA THR A 218 32.37 -1.87 -12.19
C THR A 218 31.97 -3.09 -13.01
N ALA A 219 31.18 -3.99 -12.43
CA ALA A 219 30.71 -5.19 -13.10
C ALA A 219 29.59 -4.84 -14.11
N THR A 220 29.55 -5.60 -15.21
CA THR A 220 28.60 -5.36 -16.31
C THR A 220 27.58 -6.47 -16.49
N ILE A 221 27.66 -7.55 -15.67
CA ILE A 221 26.64 -8.61 -15.73
C ILE A 221 25.30 -8.06 -15.24
N PRO A 222 24.17 -8.61 -15.69
CA PRO A 222 22.85 -8.26 -15.15
C PRO A 222 22.74 -8.50 -13.66
N CYS A 223 22.03 -7.59 -12.95
CA CYS A 223 21.78 -7.72 -11.52
C CYS A 223 20.35 -7.30 -11.22
N ILE A 224 19.60 -8.18 -10.58
CA ILE A 224 18.20 -7.98 -10.21
C ILE A 224 17.97 -8.29 -8.74
N SER A 225 16.84 -7.83 -8.20
CA SER A 225 16.34 -8.31 -6.90
C SER A 225 14.98 -8.96 -7.02
N ILE A 226 14.71 -9.87 -6.08
CA ILE A 226 13.43 -10.57 -5.93
C ILE A 226 12.92 -10.47 -4.49
N LEU A 227 11.64 -10.74 -4.27
CA LEU A 227 11.01 -10.72 -2.97
C LEU A 227 11.51 -11.88 -2.09
N GLN A 228 11.38 -11.72 -0.78
CA GLN A 228 11.72 -12.76 0.20
C GLN A 228 10.90 -14.04 -0.02
N THR A 229 9.63 -13.91 -0.30
CA THR A 229 8.72 -15.05 -0.56
C THR A 229 9.12 -15.81 -1.83
N GLU A 230 9.41 -15.10 -2.91
CA GLU A 230 9.87 -15.68 -4.17
C GLU A 230 11.20 -16.43 -4.01
N ALA A 231 12.12 -15.86 -3.23
CA ALA A 231 13.39 -16.53 -2.92
C ALA A 231 13.20 -17.84 -2.14
N ALA A 232 12.24 -17.86 -1.20
CA ALA A 232 11.91 -19.06 -0.44
C ALA A 232 11.27 -20.16 -1.34
N ASP A 233 10.39 -19.76 -2.25
CA ASP A 233 9.73 -20.67 -3.19
C ASP A 233 10.74 -21.28 -4.18
N ILE A 234 11.67 -20.47 -4.70
CA ILE A 234 12.75 -20.96 -5.57
C ILE A 234 13.64 -21.95 -4.82
N LYS A 235 14.03 -21.62 -3.56
CA LYS A 235 14.80 -22.53 -2.73
C LYS A 235 14.07 -23.86 -2.52
N ALA A 236 12.79 -23.83 -2.22
CA ALA A 236 11.97 -25.04 -2.04
C ALA A 236 11.90 -25.92 -3.29
N ALA A 237 11.96 -25.31 -4.49
CA ALA A 237 11.98 -26.02 -5.77
C ALA A 237 13.39 -26.46 -6.22
N SER A 238 14.44 -26.10 -5.46
CA SER A 238 15.84 -26.34 -5.82
C SER A 238 16.36 -27.67 -5.26
N THR A 239 17.40 -28.20 -5.88
CA THR A 239 18.09 -29.41 -5.41
C THR A 239 19.29 -29.04 -4.53
N PRO A 240 19.34 -29.48 -3.27
CA PRO A 240 20.49 -29.20 -2.39
C PRO A 240 21.74 -30.00 -2.82
N VAL A 241 22.90 -29.34 -2.70
CA VAL A 241 24.20 -29.97 -2.88
C VAL A 241 24.91 -29.97 -1.53
N TYR A 242 25.32 -31.15 -1.10
CA TYR A 242 25.88 -31.38 0.21
C TYR A 242 27.41 -31.43 0.19
N ALA A 243 28.04 -31.06 1.32
CA ALA A 243 29.44 -31.30 1.58
C ALA A 243 29.74 -32.82 1.70
N GLU A 244 31.02 -33.17 1.80
CA GLU A 244 31.47 -34.56 1.99
C GLU A 244 30.89 -35.25 3.24
N ASP A 245 30.45 -34.45 4.24
CA ASP A 245 29.80 -34.94 5.44
C ASP A 245 28.36 -35.47 5.20
N GLY A 246 27.81 -35.22 4.01
CA GLY A 246 26.47 -35.65 3.59
C GLY A 246 25.32 -34.95 4.33
N THR A 247 25.60 -33.95 5.16
CA THR A 247 24.61 -33.24 5.98
C THR A 247 24.63 -31.73 5.81
N THR A 248 25.80 -31.14 5.61
CA THR A 248 25.94 -29.69 5.41
C THR A 248 25.61 -29.32 3.97
N VAL A 249 24.57 -28.50 3.77
CA VAL A 249 24.22 -27.97 2.45
C VAL A 249 25.21 -26.84 2.10
N LEU A 250 25.88 -26.96 0.98
CA LEU A 250 26.80 -25.95 0.45
C LEU A 250 26.07 -24.89 -0.37
N TYR A 251 25.17 -25.32 -1.24
CA TYR A 251 24.35 -24.48 -2.11
C TYR A 251 23.20 -25.34 -2.69
N TYR A 252 22.28 -24.66 -3.40
CA TYR A 252 21.21 -25.34 -4.13
C TYR A 252 21.38 -25.06 -5.63
N THR A 253 20.80 -25.95 -6.46
CA THR A 253 20.84 -25.83 -7.93
C THR A 253 19.47 -26.03 -8.53
N GLY A 254 19.30 -25.50 -9.72
CA GLY A 254 18.09 -25.69 -10.53
C GLY A 254 18.25 -25.01 -11.88
N LYS A 255 17.12 -24.86 -12.57
CA LYS A 255 17.06 -24.20 -13.87
C LYS A 255 15.99 -23.11 -13.85
N LEU A 256 16.28 -22.05 -14.59
CA LEU A 256 15.34 -20.97 -14.85
C LEU A 256 15.39 -20.54 -16.31
N THR A 257 14.29 -19.99 -16.80
CA THR A 257 14.22 -19.43 -18.16
C THR A 257 14.00 -17.94 -18.08
N VAL A 258 14.94 -17.16 -18.61
CA VAL A 258 14.84 -15.70 -18.69
C VAL A 258 14.15 -15.33 -20.00
N SER A 259 13.07 -14.55 -19.92
CA SER A 259 12.36 -14.04 -21.09
C SER A 259 12.77 -12.58 -21.40
N GLY A 260 13.06 -12.31 -22.66
CA GLY A 260 13.27 -10.96 -23.18
C GLY A 260 11.96 -10.18 -23.39
N LYS A 261 10.82 -10.81 -23.18
CA LYS A 261 9.49 -10.19 -23.28
C LYS A 261 8.86 -9.97 -21.93
N MET A 262 8.18 -8.85 -21.83
CA MET A 262 7.30 -8.62 -20.68
C MET A 262 6.14 -9.59 -20.68
N SER A 263 5.72 -9.98 -19.50
CA SER A 263 4.54 -10.80 -19.31
C SER A 263 3.61 -10.17 -18.26
N THR A 264 2.34 -10.54 -18.32
CA THR A 264 1.36 -10.18 -17.30
C THR A 264 0.94 -11.43 -16.57
N SER A 265 0.95 -11.37 -15.24
CA SER A 265 0.27 -12.32 -14.37
C SER A 265 -0.99 -11.64 -13.87
N THR A 266 -2.13 -12.24 -14.12
CA THR A 266 -3.38 -11.80 -13.52
C THR A 266 -3.58 -12.63 -12.25
N GLY A 267 -3.54 -11.96 -11.08
CA GLY A 267 -3.95 -12.59 -9.83
C GLY A 267 -5.41 -13.05 -9.89
N SER A 268 -5.82 -13.85 -8.93
CA SER A 268 -7.22 -14.23 -8.78
C SER A 268 -8.03 -12.94 -8.58
N SER A 269 -8.96 -12.65 -9.49
CA SER A 269 -9.82 -11.48 -9.38
C SER A 269 -10.52 -11.47 -8.02
N GLY A 270 -10.27 -10.45 -7.21
CA GLY A 270 -10.96 -10.19 -5.96
C GLY A 270 -10.16 -10.38 -4.67
N SER A 271 -8.88 -10.75 -4.70
CA SER A 271 -8.05 -10.80 -3.48
C SER A 271 -6.95 -9.75 -3.51
N TYR A 272 -7.29 -8.53 -3.16
CA TYR A 272 -6.29 -7.53 -2.82
C TYR A 272 -5.76 -7.81 -1.42
N THR A 273 -4.45 -7.62 -1.22
CA THR A 273 -3.80 -7.65 0.10
C THR A 273 -3.17 -6.30 0.36
N MET A 274 -3.20 -5.84 1.61
CA MET A 274 -2.49 -4.61 1.95
C MET A 274 -0.99 -4.80 1.70
N SER A 275 -0.38 -3.84 0.99
CA SER A 275 1.07 -3.89 0.73
C SER A 275 1.85 -3.89 2.04
N ASP A 276 2.82 -4.78 2.16
CA ASP A 276 3.59 -4.97 3.39
C ASP A 276 4.28 -3.69 3.90
N PHE A 277 4.64 -2.80 2.97
CA PHE A 277 5.28 -1.52 3.28
C PHE A 277 4.30 -0.42 3.71
N SER A 278 2.98 -0.55 3.47
CA SER A 278 2.04 0.54 3.73
C SER A 278 2.03 0.94 5.21
N SER A 279 2.21 2.23 5.45
CA SER A 279 2.27 2.78 6.81
C SER A 279 0.94 2.70 7.55
N TRP A 280 1.02 2.76 8.88
CA TRP A 280 -0.12 2.70 9.80
C TRP A 280 -0.40 4.06 10.44
N GLY A 281 -1.68 4.37 10.68
CA GLY A 281 -2.07 5.41 11.63
C GLY A 281 -1.72 5.00 13.07
N VAL A 282 -1.85 5.82 14.03
CA VAL A 282 -2.43 7.16 14.07
C VAL A 282 -1.36 8.25 14.03
N PRO A 283 -1.66 9.51 13.65
CA PRO A 283 -0.75 10.63 13.83
C PRO A 283 -0.68 11.11 15.29
N SER A 284 0.12 12.16 15.52
CA SER A 284 0.37 12.72 16.87
C SER A 284 -0.87 13.28 17.58
N ASP A 285 -1.91 13.64 16.84
CA ASP A 285 -3.19 14.10 17.36
C ASP A 285 -4.19 12.96 17.58
N LEU A 286 -3.77 11.72 17.40
CA LEU A 286 -4.55 10.48 17.54
C LEU A 286 -5.75 10.37 16.60
N SER A 287 -5.81 11.18 15.55
CA SER A 287 -6.85 11.06 14.53
C SER A 287 -6.72 9.77 13.71
N MET A 288 -7.78 9.35 13.06
CA MET A 288 -7.73 8.17 12.18
C MET A 288 -7.05 8.50 10.85
N LYS A 289 -6.04 7.71 10.50
CA LYS A 289 -5.31 7.73 9.23
C LYS A 289 -4.95 6.29 8.82
N PRO A 290 -4.78 6.00 7.51
CA PRO A 290 -5.10 6.83 6.34
C PRO A 290 -6.61 6.99 6.13
N GLU A 291 -7.02 7.75 5.12
CA GLU A 291 -8.45 7.88 4.77
C GLU A 291 -8.93 6.76 3.86
N ILE A 292 -8.11 6.34 2.88
CA ILE A 292 -8.54 5.40 1.84
C ILE A 292 -7.35 4.60 1.32
N THR A 293 -7.62 3.55 0.57
CA THR A 293 -6.60 2.67 -0.02
C THR A 293 -6.77 2.60 -1.54
N ALA A 294 -5.65 2.46 -2.26
CA ALA A 294 -5.64 2.17 -3.69
C ALA A 294 -4.47 1.23 -4.06
N PRO A 295 -4.46 0.61 -5.25
CA PRO A 295 -3.33 -0.18 -5.70
C PRO A 295 -2.05 0.64 -5.76
N GLY A 296 -1.02 0.21 -5.05
CA GLY A 296 0.28 0.88 -5.00
C GLY A 296 1.45 -0.10 -5.01
N GLY A 297 1.22 -1.40 -4.79
CA GLY A 297 2.20 -2.45 -4.96
C GLY A 297 2.21 -3.01 -6.38
N ASN A 298 3.39 -3.19 -6.95
CA ASN A 298 3.60 -3.78 -8.29
C ASN A 298 2.88 -3.02 -9.42
N ILE A 299 3.00 -1.71 -9.43
CA ILE A 299 2.35 -0.83 -10.41
C ILE A 299 3.28 -0.62 -11.61
N TYR A 300 2.85 -1.12 -12.76
CA TYR A 300 3.51 -0.88 -14.04
C TYR A 300 2.99 0.43 -14.65
N SER A 301 3.88 1.39 -14.83
CA SER A 301 3.52 2.71 -15.35
C SER A 301 4.67 3.37 -16.11
N VAL A 302 4.42 4.55 -16.63
CA VAL A 302 5.38 5.34 -17.40
C VAL A 302 6.56 5.76 -16.50
N ASN A 303 7.77 5.49 -16.99
CA ASN A 303 9.02 6.01 -16.44
C ASN A 303 9.48 7.23 -17.24
N GLY A 304 9.09 8.42 -16.81
CA GLY A 304 9.47 9.68 -17.47
C GLY A 304 10.75 10.30 -16.94
N ALA A 305 11.36 9.73 -15.91
CA ALA A 305 12.46 10.37 -15.17
C ALA A 305 13.85 10.10 -15.76
N VAL A 306 14.01 9.09 -16.61
CA VAL A 306 15.32 8.64 -17.10
C VAL A 306 15.43 8.87 -18.60
N ALA A 307 16.24 9.86 -19.00
CA ALA A 307 16.54 10.08 -20.42
C ALA A 307 17.33 8.90 -21.00
N GLY A 308 16.74 8.20 -21.98
CA GLY A 308 17.34 7.03 -22.63
C GLY A 308 17.15 5.71 -21.88
N GLY A 309 16.39 5.71 -20.77
CA GLY A 309 15.97 4.51 -20.06
C GLY A 309 14.73 3.86 -20.67
N GLN A 310 14.20 2.84 -19.99
CA GLN A 310 12.93 2.21 -20.39
C GLN A 310 11.79 3.19 -20.20
N ALA A 311 10.85 3.24 -21.15
CA ALA A 311 9.69 4.13 -21.12
C ALA A 311 8.68 3.75 -20.04
N TYR A 312 8.76 2.55 -19.50
CA TYR A 312 7.88 1.99 -18.47
C TYR A 312 8.67 1.18 -17.47
N GLU A 313 8.24 1.21 -16.22
CA GLU A 313 8.81 0.38 -15.15
C GLU A 313 7.74 -0.07 -14.17
N VAL A 314 8.07 -1.06 -13.31
CA VAL A 314 7.26 -1.47 -12.17
C VAL A 314 7.78 -0.77 -10.93
N MET A 315 6.90 -0.06 -10.23
CA MET A 315 7.20 0.58 -8.95
C MET A 315 6.20 0.16 -7.89
N SER A 316 6.62 0.19 -6.63
CA SER A 316 5.75 -0.06 -5.48
C SER A 316 5.90 1.06 -4.46
N GLY A 317 4.78 1.48 -3.88
CA GLY A 317 4.74 2.53 -2.85
C GLY A 317 3.34 3.11 -2.72
N THR A 318 3.01 3.67 -1.58
CA THR A 318 1.85 4.55 -1.41
C THR A 318 1.91 5.75 -2.37
N SER A 319 3.12 6.07 -2.86
CA SER A 319 3.37 7.04 -3.93
C SER A 319 2.77 6.63 -5.29
N MET A 320 2.46 5.35 -5.52
CA MET A 320 1.76 4.83 -6.71
C MET A 320 0.26 4.71 -6.45
N ALA A 321 -0.16 4.56 -5.21
CA ALA A 321 -1.57 4.56 -4.81
C ALA A 321 -2.19 5.97 -4.86
N ALA A 322 -1.50 6.96 -4.32
CA ALA A 322 -2.00 8.34 -4.24
C ALA A 322 -2.40 8.95 -5.59
N PRO A 323 -1.61 8.82 -6.70
CA PRO A 323 -2.02 9.38 -8.00
C PRO A 323 -3.25 8.68 -8.58
N GLN A 324 -3.51 7.42 -8.26
CA GLN A 324 -4.74 6.76 -8.68
C GLN A 324 -5.96 7.39 -8.00
N VAL A 325 -5.87 7.66 -6.69
CA VAL A 325 -6.94 8.36 -5.96
C VAL A 325 -7.11 9.79 -6.47
N ALA A 326 -6.05 10.51 -6.82
CA ALA A 326 -6.15 11.82 -7.45
C ALA A 326 -6.89 11.75 -8.79
N GLY A 327 -6.58 10.75 -9.62
CA GLY A 327 -7.31 10.50 -10.88
C GLY A 327 -8.78 10.14 -10.66
N MET A 328 -9.08 9.29 -9.67
CA MET A 328 -10.46 8.98 -9.28
C MET A 328 -11.20 10.23 -8.79
N ALA A 329 -10.56 11.06 -7.96
CA ALA A 329 -11.14 12.31 -7.46
C ALA A 329 -11.46 13.29 -8.60
N ALA A 330 -10.62 13.38 -9.63
CA ALA A 330 -10.89 14.20 -10.81
C ALA A 330 -12.11 13.70 -11.61
N LEU A 331 -12.23 12.37 -11.78
CA LEU A 331 -13.40 11.77 -12.45
C LEU A 331 -14.69 11.98 -11.63
N VAL A 332 -14.62 11.82 -10.32
CA VAL A 332 -15.77 12.07 -9.42
C VAL A 332 -16.12 13.57 -9.42
N ALA A 333 -15.14 14.48 -9.44
CA ALA A 333 -15.38 15.92 -9.55
C ALA A 333 -16.08 16.28 -10.87
N GLN A 334 -15.67 15.66 -11.98
CA GLN A 334 -16.37 15.81 -13.26
C GLN A 334 -17.82 15.33 -13.14
N TYR A 335 -18.06 14.14 -12.60
CA TYR A 335 -19.39 13.60 -12.38
C TYR A 335 -20.28 14.54 -11.54
N ILE A 336 -19.75 15.07 -10.43
CA ILE A 336 -20.45 16.01 -9.55
C ILE A 336 -20.90 17.26 -10.34
N ARG A 337 -20.04 17.83 -11.19
CA ARG A 337 -20.36 19.02 -11.97
C ARG A 337 -21.35 18.73 -13.09
N GLU A 338 -21.17 17.65 -13.84
CA GLU A 338 -22.05 17.29 -14.95
C GLU A 338 -23.48 16.99 -14.48
N ASN A 339 -23.64 16.52 -13.23
CA ASN A 339 -24.94 16.23 -12.64
C ASN A 339 -25.47 17.35 -11.70
N GLY A 340 -24.76 18.47 -11.60
CA GLY A 340 -25.16 19.61 -10.77
C GLY A 340 -25.29 19.29 -9.28
N LEU A 341 -24.51 18.30 -8.78
CA LEU A 341 -24.66 17.81 -7.41
C LEU A 341 -24.23 18.84 -6.37
N LYS A 342 -23.28 19.73 -6.69
CA LYS A 342 -22.89 20.82 -5.80
C LYS A 342 -24.07 21.75 -5.51
N GLU A 343 -24.81 22.12 -6.54
CA GLU A 343 -25.99 22.99 -6.45
C GLU A 343 -27.17 22.28 -5.80
N LYS A 344 -27.38 20.99 -6.13
CA LYS A 344 -28.46 20.17 -5.56
C LYS A 344 -28.26 19.96 -4.05
N THR A 345 -27.03 19.70 -3.60
CA THR A 345 -26.74 19.31 -2.22
C THR A 345 -26.27 20.46 -1.33
N GLY A 346 -25.74 21.54 -1.93
CA GLY A 346 -25.07 22.63 -1.19
C GLY A 346 -23.69 22.26 -0.65
N VAL A 347 -23.15 21.08 -1.00
CA VAL A 347 -21.86 20.56 -0.55
C VAL A 347 -20.78 20.84 -1.59
N SER A 348 -19.57 21.22 -1.17
CA SER A 348 -18.46 21.50 -2.09
C SER A 348 -18.05 20.25 -2.89
N VAL A 349 -17.47 20.45 -4.08
CA VAL A 349 -16.98 19.35 -4.93
C VAL A 349 -15.98 18.47 -4.19
N ARG A 350 -15.05 19.08 -3.46
CA ARG A 350 -14.06 18.35 -2.63
C ARG A 350 -14.75 17.45 -1.60
N HIS A 351 -15.70 17.98 -0.84
CA HIS A 351 -16.38 17.22 0.22
C HIS A 351 -17.21 16.08 -0.35
N LEU A 352 -17.95 16.33 -1.43
CA LEU A 352 -18.71 15.28 -2.12
C LEU A 352 -17.78 14.20 -2.69
N ALA A 353 -16.68 14.60 -3.33
CA ALA A 353 -15.76 13.62 -3.91
C ALA A 353 -15.10 12.73 -2.82
N GLN A 354 -14.68 13.31 -1.71
CA GLN A 354 -14.14 12.56 -0.57
C GLN A 354 -15.20 11.65 0.05
N SER A 355 -16.42 12.16 0.26
CA SER A 355 -17.52 11.38 0.79
C SER A 355 -17.90 10.22 -0.14
N LEU A 356 -18.10 10.46 -1.42
CA LEU A 356 -18.45 9.41 -2.39
C LEU A 356 -17.39 8.34 -2.47
N LEU A 357 -16.09 8.71 -2.53
CA LEU A 357 -14.99 7.74 -2.57
C LEU A 357 -14.90 6.92 -1.29
N MET A 358 -15.08 7.53 -0.10
CA MET A 358 -15.01 6.81 1.17
C MET A 358 -16.26 5.99 1.46
N SER A 359 -17.47 6.51 1.16
CA SER A 359 -18.74 5.81 1.41
C SER A 359 -18.88 4.55 0.57
N THR A 360 -18.22 4.49 -0.59
CA THR A 360 -18.31 3.38 -1.54
C THR A 360 -17.04 2.53 -1.60
N ALA A 361 -16.05 2.82 -0.74
CA ALA A 361 -14.83 2.03 -0.65
C ALA A 361 -15.14 0.62 -0.12
N GLU A 362 -14.39 -0.36 -0.60
CA GLU A 362 -14.56 -1.76 -0.23
C GLU A 362 -13.47 -2.15 0.80
N PRO A 363 -13.86 -2.54 2.04
CA PRO A 363 -12.90 -3.02 3.02
C PRO A 363 -12.09 -4.21 2.48
N VAL A 364 -10.78 -4.18 2.71
CA VAL A 364 -9.87 -5.25 2.28
C VAL A 364 -9.80 -6.34 3.34
N TYR A 365 -10.00 -7.59 2.91
CA TYR A 365 -10.03 -8.75 3.78
C TYR A 365 -8.69 -9.49 3.80
N ASP A 366 -8.19 -9.80 4.99
CA ASP A 366 -7.02 -10.64 5.17
C ASP A 366 -7.41 -12.11 5.33
N ALA A 367 -7.22 -12.89 4.28
CA ALA A 367 -7.53 -14.31 4.29
C ALA A 367 -6.66 -15.12 5.29
N SER A 368 -5.48 -14.62 5.65
CA SER A 368 -4.57 -15.29 6.58
C SER A 368 -5.04 -15.20 8.03
N THR A 369 -5.60 -14.07 8.42
CA THR A 369 -6.15 -13.82 9.75
C THR A 369 -7.66 -14.09 9.82
N LYS A 370 -8.31 -14.26 8.67
CA LYS A 370 -9.76 -14.37 8.51
C LYS A 370 -10.50 -13.17 9.09
N SER A 371 -9.96 -12.00 8.86
CA SER A 371 -10.43 -10.73 9.41
C SER A 371 -10.24 -9.62 8.37
N TRP A 372 -10.97 -8.51 8.52
CA TRP A 372 -10.66 -7.30 7.76
C TRP A 372 -9.31 -6.72 8.23
N TYR A 373 -8.55 -6.14 7.32
CA TYR A 373 -7.39 -5.36 7.73
C TYR A 373 -7.82 -4.19 8.64
N SER A 374 -6.92 -3.78 9.53
CA SER A 374 -7.17 -2.65 10.43
C SER A 374 -7.54 -1.38 9.67
N ILE A 375 -8.53 -0.64 10.18
CA ILE A 375 -8.87 0.70 9.66
C ILE A 375 -7.68 1.66 9.74
N LEU A 376 -6.77 1.47 10.70
CA LEU A 376 -5.53 2.26 10.81
C LEU A 376 -4.49 1.92 9.73
N ARG A 377 -4.74 0.89 8.93
CA ARG A 377 -3.89 0.50 7.80
C ARG A 377 -4.57 0.78 6.46
N GLN A 378 -5.88 0.57 6.36
CA GLN A 378 -6.62 0.69 5.11
C GLN A 378 -7.54 1.91 5.00
N GLY A 379 -7.86 2.58 6.10
CA GLY A 379 -8.89 3.62 6.13
C GLY A 379 -10.28 3.05 5.84
N ALA A 380 -11.05 3.71 4.99
CA ALA A 380 -12.37 3.26 4.55
C ALA A 380 -12.33 1.99 3.70
N GLY A 381 -11.16 1.63 3.14
CA GLY A 381 -10.98 0.48 2.27
C GLY A 381 -10.49 0.86 0.87
N LEU A 382 -10.58 -0.08 -0.06
CA LEU A 382 -10.16 0.07 -1.45
C LEU A 382 -11.11 1.01 -2.22
N ALA A 383 -10.56 2.09 -2.76
CA ALA A 383 -11.30 3.05 -3.57
C ALA A 383 -11.80 2.41 -4.87
N ASN A 384 -13.05 2.68 -5.22
CA ASN A 384 -13.65 2.25 -6.46
C ASN A 384 -14.39 3.42 -7.13
N VAL A 385 -13.80 3.96 -8.20
CA VAL A 385 -14.38 5.11 -8.90
C VAL A 385 -15.72 4.78 -9.55
N SER A 386 -15.91 3.55 -10.02
CA SER A 386 -17.21 3.13 -10.61
C SER A 386 -18.29 3.16 -9.54
N ASN A 387 -18.02 2.61 -8.35
CA ASN A 387 -18.98 2.67 -7.26
C ASN A 387 -19.29 4.11 -6.85
N ALA A 388 -18.27 4.98 -6.81
CA ALA A 388 -18.44 6.38 -6.42
C ALA A 388 -19.33 7.20 -7.39
N ILE A 389 -19.19 6.99 -8.71
CA ILE A 389 -19.99 7.72 -9.71
C ILE A 389 -21.36 7.08 -9.99
N HIS A 390 -21.62 5.88 -9.50
CA HIS A 390 -22.91 5.21 -9.56
C HIS A 390 -23.57 5.12 -8.19
N ALA A 391 -23.03 5.79 -7.18
CA ALA A 391 -23.61 5.81 -5.85
C ALA A 391 -24.96 6.52 -5.88
N GLU A 392 -25.97 5.86 -5.36
CA GLU A 392 -27.31 6.40 -5.20
C GLU A 392 -27.44 7.22 -3.90
N SER A 393 -26.45 7.09 -3.01
CA SER A 393 -26.40 7.80 -1.74
C SER A 393 -24.96 8.06 -1.27
N TYR A 394 -24.82 8.98 -0.34
CA TYR A 394 -23.52 9.25 0.31
C TYR A 394 -23.72 9.64 1.77
N VAL A 395 -22.66 9.48 2.55
CA VAL A 395 -22.65 9.77 4.00
C VAL A 395 -21.94 11.09 4.27
N LEU A 396 -22.55 11.94 5.10
CA LEU A 396 -21.86 13.07 5.73
C LEU A 396 -21.83 12.86 7.23
N VAL A 397 -20.67 13.02 7.83
CA VAL A 397 -20.49 12.96 9.28
C VAL A 397 -20.67 14.36 9.87
N ASN A 398 -21.58 14.51 10.83
CA ASN A 398 -21.83 15.78 11.47
C ASN A 398 -20.59 16.24 12.24
N GLY A 399 -20.21 17.53 12.04
CA GLY A 399 -19.00 18.07 12.64
C GLY A 399 -17.68 17.78 11.90
N GLN A 400 -17.73 17.08 10.75
CA GLN A 400 -16.59 16.86 9.87
C GLN A 400 -16.67 17.81 8.66
N PRO A 401 -16.04 18.98 8.70
CA PRO A 401 -16.22 20.01 7.68
C PRO A 401 -15.54 19.70 6.35
N ASP A 402 -14.69 18.67 6.30
CA ASP A 402 -13.94 18.29 5.10
C ASP A 402 -14.56 17.14 4.31
N GLY A 403 -15.79 16.71 4.65
CA GLY A 403 -16.52 15.67 3.94
C GLY A 403 -15.98 14.25 4.10
N LYS A 404 -15.04 14.02 5.00
CA LYS A 404 -14.52 12.68 5.28
C LYS A 404 -15.52 11.85 6.09
N VAL A 405 -15.68 10.59 5.67
CA VAL A 405 -16.59 9.66 6.34
C VAL A 405 -15.82 8.91 7.43
N LYS A 406 -15.50 9.63 8.49
CA LYS A 406 -14.86 9.08 9.71
C LYS A 406 -15.24 9.89 10.94
N VAL A 407 -15.26 9.24 12.08
CA VAL A 407 -15.56 9.87 13.38
C VAL A 407 -14.45 9.52 14.36
N GLU A 408 -13.86 10.52 14.98
CA GLU A 408 -13.00 10.36 16.14
C GLU A 408 -13.85 10.53 17.40
N LEU A 409 -14.10 9.42 18.10
CA LEU A 409 -15.05 9.39 19.23
C LEU A 409 -14.56 10.12 20.49
N GLY A 410 -13.26 10.49 20.49
CA GLY A 410 -12.66 11.20 21.62
C GLY A 410 -12.32 10.28 22.80
N ASP A 411 -12.16 10.90 23.96
CA ASP A 411 -11.80 10.24 25.20
C ASP A 411 -13.03 9.84 26.02
N ASP A 412 -12.93 8.75 26.77
CA ASP A 412 -13.93 8.28 27.74
C ASP A 412 -13.31 8.21 29.16
N PRO A 413 -13.08 9.37 29.80
CA PRO A 413 -12.41 9.42 31.10
C PRO A 413 -13.17 8.69 32.22
N ASP A 414 -14.47 8.59 32.10
CA ASP A 414 -15.34 7.89 33.07
C ASP A 414 -15.44 6.39 32.77
N ARG A 415 -14.84 5.92 31.69
CA ARG A 415 -14.84 4.52 31.26
C ARG A 415 -16.21 3.93 31.10
N THR A 416 -17.12 4.69 30.54
CA THR A 416 -18.51 4.26 30.32
C THR A 416 -18.61 3.22 29.20
N GLY A 417 -17.67 3.22 28.27
CA GLY A 417 -17.71 2.43 27.04
C GLY A 417 -18.83 2.83 26.08
N VAL A 418 -19.45 4.01 26.31
CA VAL A 418 -20.56 4.51 25.50
C VAL A 418 -20.10 5.72 24.70
N TYR A 419 -20.18 5.61 23.39
CA TYR A 419 -19.85 6.67 22.45
C TYR A 419 -21.04 6.97 21.55
N SER A 420 -21.12 8.19 21.04
CA SER A 420 -22.14 8.60 20.08
C SER A 420 -21.51 9.29 18.89
N ALA A 421 -22.07 9.07 17.74
CA ALA A 421 -21.68 9.73 16.50
C ALA A 421 -22.94 10.01 15.66
N ASP A 422 -23.01 11.21 15.12
CA ASP A 422 -24.12 11.62 14.27
C ASP A 422 -23.64 11.69 12.82
N PHE A 423 -24.39 11.10 11.91
CA PHE A 423 -24.15 11.19 10.48
C PHE A 423 -25.47 11.31 9.72
N THR A 424 -25.40 11.83 8.53
CA THR A 424 -26.53 11.94 7.62
C THR A 424 -26.30 11.05 6.42
N LEU A 425 -27.25 10.20 6.13
CA LEU A 425 -27.33 9.44 4.89
C LEU A 425 -28.14 10.25 3.90
N ASN A 426 -27.55 10.60 2.76
CA ASN A 426 -28.13 11.48 1.78
C ASN A 426 -28.46 10.69 0.52
N ASN A 427 -29.74 10.66 0.15
CA ASN A 427 -30.23 10.05 -1.07
C ASN A 427 -30.00 10.99 -2.28
N LEU A 428 -29.39 10.51 -3.34
CA LEU A 428 -29.15 11.24 -4.59
C LEU A 428 -30.23 11.01 -5.65
N THR A 429 -31.10 10.03 -5.41
CA THR A 429 -32.17 9.63 -6.31
C THR A 429 -33.50 10.28 -5.90
N ASP A 430 -34.52 10.12 -6.73
CA ASP A 430 -35.91 10.51 -6.43
C ASP A 430 -36.75 9.32 -5.95
N GLU A 431 -36.09 8.18 -5.63
CA GLU A 431 -36.71 6.93 -5.20
C GLU A 431 -36.24 6.56 -3.80
N ALA A 432 -37.07 5.84 -3.06
CA ALA A 432 -36.70 5.32 -1.76
C ALA A 432 -35.62 4.25 -1.86
N ILE A 433 -34.63 4.29 -0.97
CA ILE A 433 -33.53 3.33 -0.91
C ILE A 433 -33.62 2.53 0.39
N GLU A 434 -33.57 1.22 0.28
CA GLU A 434 -33.48 0.32 1.43
C GLU A 434 -32.04 0.07 1.82
N TYR A 435 -31.71 0.23 3.10
CA TYR A 435 -30.37 0.01 3.65
C TYR A 435 -30.36 -1.13 4.65
N THR A 436 -29.31 -1.94 4.59
CA THR A 436 -29.00 -2.92 5.63
C THR A 436 -27.81 -2.42 6.43
N LEU A 437 -27.98 -2.25 7.75
CA LEU A 437 -26.91 -1.82 8.64
C LEU A 437 -26.17 -3.02 9.20
N SER A 438 -24.85 -3.00 9.05
CA SER A 438 -23.93 -3.91 9.73
C SER A 438 -22.78 -3.11 10.35
N ALA A 439 -22.15 -3.66 11.35
CA ALA A 439 -20.99 -3.04 11.99
C ALA A 439 -19.96 -4.11 12.36
N ASP A 440 -18.70 -3.75 12.20
CA ASP A 440 -17.56 -4.55 12.64
C ASP A 440 -16.75 -3.77 13.67
N VAL A 441 -16.33 -4.45 14.72
CA VAL A 441 -15.43 -3.92 15.75
C VAL A 441 -14.03 -4.44 15.45
N PHE A 442 -13.07 -3.53 15.41
CA PHE A 442 -11.65 -3.85 15.27
C PHE A 442 -10.95 -3.73 16.61
N THR A 443 -10.20 -4.73 17.00
CA THR A 443 -9.42 -4.75 18.24
C THR A 443 -8.08 -5.45 17.99
N GLN A 444 -7.12 -5.21 18.88
CA GLN A 444 -5.92 -6.03 18.90
C GLN A 444 -6.25 -7.46 19.31
N ALA A 445 -5.58 -8.43 18.67
CA ALA A 445 -5.80 -9.84 18.97
C ALA A 445 -5.24 -10.19 20.37
N PRO A 446 -6.06 -10.58 21.35
CA PRO A 446 -5.57 -10.97 22.65
C PRO A 446 -5.02 -12.40 22.62
N VAL A 447 -3.87 -12.62 23.25
CA VAL A 447 -3.29 -13.95 23.49
C VAL A 447 -3.03 -14.12 24.98
N SER A 448 -3.52 -15.21 25.55
CA SER A 448 -3.19 -15.56 26.93
C SER A 448 -2.02 -16.53 26.96
N SER A 449 -0.95 -16.17 27.69
CA SER A 449 0.18 -17.04 27.94
C SER A 449 0.52 -16.98 29.44
N GLU A 450 0.60 -18.15 30.09
CA GLU A 450 0.90 -18.27 31.52
C GLU A 450 0.01 -17.42 32.44
N GLY A 451 -1.24 -17.21 32.04
CA GLY A 451 -2.23 -16.41 32.81
C GLY A 451 -2.09 -14.91 32.64
N VAL A 452 -1.20 -14.45 31.77
CA VAL A 452 -1.05 -13.04 31.39
C VAL A 452 -1.69 -12.83 30.01
N LEU A 453 -2.45 -11.76 29.87
CA LEU A 453 -3.05 -11.36 28.61
C LEU A 453 -2.07 -10.42 27.85
N TYR A 454 -1.68 -10.82 26.67
CA TYR A 454 -0.89 -10.00 25.75
C TYR A 454 -1.77 -9.55 24.58
N LEU A 455 -1.54 -8.34 24.11
CA LEU A 455 -2.12 -7.83 22.87
C LEU A 455 -1.08 -7.99 21.75
N LEU A 456 -1.42 -8.76 20.72
CA LEU A 456 -0.54 -8.93 19.57
C LEU A 456 -0.62 -7.69 18.66
N PRO A 457 0.43 -7.40 17.87
CA PRO A 457 0.41 -6.37 16.82
C PRO A 457 -0.44 -6.80 15.61
N LYS A 458 -1.44 -7.61 15.84
CA LYS A 458 -2.47 -8.05 14.92
C LYS A 458 -3.79 -7.44 15.32
N THR A 459 -4.50 -6.86 14.37
CA THR A 459 -5.90 -6.54 14.55
C THR A 459 -6.78 -7.70 14.09
N VAL A 460 -7.86 -7.90 14.80
CA VAL A 460 -8.94 -8.78 14.40
C VAL A 460 -10.23 -7.97 14.34
N SER A 461 -11.09 -8.32 13.39
CA SER A 461 -12.44 -7.77 13.31
C SER A 461 -13.46 -8.80 13.73
N MET A 462 -14.54 -8.35 14.33
CA MET A 462 -15.70 -9.17 14.66
C MET A 462 -16.98 -8.40 14.38
N ALA A 463 -18.00 -9.09 13.89
CA ALA A 463 -19.30 -8.49 13.66
C ALA A 463 -19.89 -8.03 14.99
N ALA A 464 -20.40 -6.80 15.03
CA ALA A 464 -21.09 -6.25 16.17
C ALA A 464 -22.60 -6.56 16.09
N ASN A 465 -23.26 -6.62 17.26
CA ASN A 465 -24.70 -6.64 17.29
C ASN A 465 -25.24 -5.23 16.98
N VAL A 466 -26.11 -5.14 16.00
CA VAL A 466 -26.78 -3.89 15.62
C VAL A 466 -28.22 -3.92 16.14
N VAL A 467 -28.59 -2.90 16.87
CA VAL A 467 -29.95 -2.72 17.42
C VAL A 467 -30.45 -1.35 16.98
N TRP A 468 -31.59 -1.33 16.33
CA TRP A 468 -32.27 -0.10 15.94
C TRP A 468 -33.12 0.42 17.10
N THR A 469 -33.09 1.72 17.32
CA THR A 469 -33.95 2.38 18.31
C THR A 469 -34.53 3.64 17.68
N VAL A 470 -35.84 3.69 17.57
CA VAL A 470 -36.59 4.86 17.11
C VAL A 470 -37.51 5.31 18.24
N ASP A 471 -37.49 6.58 18.60
CA ASP A 471 -38.25 7.19 19.70
C ASP A 471 -38.18 6.39 21.01
N GLY A 472 -37.01 5.82 21.31
CA GLY A 472 -36.77 5.02 22.52
C GLY A 472 -37.31 3.58 22.44
N LYS A 473 -37.90 3.16 21.33
CA LYS A 473 -38.32 1.79 21.09
C LYS A 473 -37.24 1.03 20.34
N VAL A 474 -36.86 -0.13 20.87
CA VAL A 474 -35.93 -1.05 20.18
C VAL A 474 -36.68 -1.81 19.09
N LEU A 475 -36.19 -1.76 17.86
CA LEU A 475 -36.70 -2.44 16.66
C LEU A 475 -35.85 -3.66 16.36
N THR A 476 -36.47 -4.76 15.99
CA THR A 476 -35.81 -6.04 15.77
C THR A 476 -35.84 -6.50 14.31
N ALA A 477 -36.59 -5.79 13.46
CA ALA A 477 -36.70 -6.12 12.06
C ALA A 477 -36.83 -4.84 11.18
N PRO A 478 -36.25 -4.80 9.97
CA PRO A 478 -36.37 -3.67 9.05
C PRO A 478 -37.82 -3.26 8.73
N SER A 479 -38.74 -4.23 8.66
CA SER A 479 -40.15 -3.98 8.41
C SER A 479 -40.85 -3.16 9.51
N GLU A 480 -40.22 -3.01 10.70
CA GLU A 480 -40.73 -2.17 11.77
C GLU A 480 -40.39 -0.69 11.57
N LEU A 481 -39.34 -0.39 10.78
CA LEU A 481 -38.93 0.98 10.47
C LEU A 481 -39.95 1.71 9.58
N THR A 482 -40.54 1.01 8.63
CA THR A 482 -41.55 1.56 7.72
C THR A 482 -42.87 1.95 8.44
N ALA A 483 -43.01 1.62 9.72
CA ALA A 483 -44.17 1.98 10.53
C ALA A 483 -43.97 3.29 11.31
N TYR A 484 -42.89 4.05 11.05
CA TYR A 484 -42.61 5.30 11.73
C TYR A 484 -42.71 6.48 10.75
N ASP A 485 -43.33 7.53 11.20
CA ASP A 485 -43.41 8.84 10.56
C ASP A 485 -42.09 9.61 10.92
N PHE A 486 -41.08 9.48 10.10
CA PHE A 486 -39.74 10.06 10.33
C PHE A 486 -39.67 11.54 10.02
N ASP A 487 -40.42 12.01 9.01
CA ASP A 487 -40.44 13.42 8.62
C ASP A 487 -41.50 14.23 9.37
N LYS A 488 -42.38 13.52 10.13
CA LYS A 488 -43.41 14.09 11.02
C LYS A 488 -44.49 14.87 10.28
N ASP A 489 -44.83 14.46 9.06
CA ASP A 489 -45.89 15.05 8.28
C ASP A 489 -47.31 14.50 8.62
N GLY A 490 -47.37 13.41 9.36
CA GLY A 490 -48.60 12.82 9.92
C GLY A 490 -49.07 11.59 9.17
N ASP A 491 -48.31 11.07 8.22
CA ASP A 491 -48.53 9.75 7.65
C ASP A 491 -47.28 8.87 7.68
N THR A 492 -47.34 7.66 7.17
CA THR A 492 -46.22 6.71 7.05
C THR A 492 -46.17 6.21 5.64
N ASP A 493 -45.36 6.87 4.84
CA ASP A 493 -45.26 6.57 3.40
C ASP A 493 -43.79 6.38 2.94
N ALA A 494 -43.55 6.53 1.66
CA ALA A 494 -42.23 6.34 1.06
C ALA A 494 -41.21 7.42 1.46
N ASP A 495 -41.66 8.61 1.83
CA ASP A 495 -40.82 9.74 2.21
C ASP A 495 -40.25 9.53 3.62
N ASP A 496 -40.94 8.78 4.48
CA ASP A 496 -40.43 8.34 5.80
C ASP A 496 -39.24 7.38 5.70
N ALA A 497 -39.10 6.73 4.59
CA ALA A 497 -38.02 5.76 4.35
C ALA A 497 -36.77 6.40 3.72
N GLN A 498 -36.73 7.74 3.54
CA GLN A 498 -35.63 8.47 2.92
C GLN A 498 -34.53 8.92 3.92
#